data_541e3ca1fde8814304c37925e4bd9fa3
#
_entry.id   541e3ca1fde8814304c37925e4bd9fa3
#
_cell.length_a   1.000
_cell.length_b   1.000
_cell.length_c   1.000
_cell.angle_alpha   90.00
_cell.angle_beta   90.00
_cell.angle_gamma   90.00
#
_symmetry.space_group_name_H-M   'P 1'
#
loop_
_entity.id
_entity.type
_entity.pdbx_description
1 polymer ?
#
loop_
_entity_poly.entity_id
_entity_poly.type
_entity_poly.pdbx_seq_one_letter_code
_entity_poly.pdbx_strand_id
1 'polypeptide(L)'
;MDMSFLTFALVLALAYANGTNDVSKAIATLVGSGVTNYRTAIMWGTAWTVAGAGFAALVAGAMVKTFSNGLLKTGTILSPSIALAILFGAMIWVLVASRTGLPVSTTHALTGAIVGTGLVAFAGEGLLWAAIGQKIALPLLLSPFLAFGLSLLLHPVMRRAATKWEGSCLCLMPASRALFTVDARGSTRTVFQSTVFGQPVVAVPVQCDRAGLRGLTVGLDTVHWLSSGMASFARGTNDAPKIVAMLLLGSTTATWPSVWFQFAAFGGVAFAMGLGSYLGGLRVTEMLAEKVTRMEHAEGLSANLTTSTLVLCSGWLGLPVSTTHVSSSAIIGIGLLKGFNAVRWTTVRDMVLAWVITLPAAGCFAALAYVLLANFA
;
A
#
# COMPACT_ATOMS: atom_id res chain seq x y z
N MET A 1 18.90 -16.60 24.07
CA MET A 1 18.55 -16.34 22.65
C MET A 1 19.10 -14.95 22.35
N ASP A 2 19.86 -14.79 21.29
CA ASP A 2 20.45 -13.48 20.95
C ASP A 2 19.32 -12.45 20.73
N MET A 3 19.40 -11.32 21.42
CA MET A 3 18.40 -10.23 21.34
C MET A 3 18.26 -9.70 19.90
N SER A 4 19.35 -9.75 19.13
CA SER A 4 19.34 -9.36 17.72
C SER A 4 18.46 -10.29 16.87
N PHE A 5 18.51 -11.60 17.13
CA PHE A 5 17.66 -12.58 16.45
C PHE A 5 16.17 -12.36 16.77
N LEU A 6 15.84 -12.07 18.05
CA LEU A 6 14.46 -11.81 18.45
C LEU A 6 13.92 -10.52 17.83
N THR A 7 14.74 -9.46 17.75
CA THR A 7 14.38 -8.21 17.06
C THR A 7 14.07 -8.46 15.59
N PHE A 8 14.92 -9.22 14.90
CA PHE A 8 14.70 -9.58 13.50
C PHE A 8 13.41 -10.38 13.31
N ALA A 9 13.17 -11.37 14.17
CA ALA A 9 11.94 -12.17 14.13
C ALA A 9 10.68 -11.32 14.34
N LEU A 10 10.70 -10.36 15.28
CA LEU A 10 9.58 -9.45 15.51
C LEU A 10 9.38 -8.45 14.37
N VAL A 11 10.45 -8.00 13.71
CA VAL A 11 10.35 -7.17 12.50
C VAL A 11 9.62 -7.94 11.39
N LEU A 12 9.97 -9.21 11.15
CA LEU A 12 9.26 -10.05 10.17
C LEU A 12 7.81 -10.32 10.58
N ALA A 13 7.55 -10.53 11.87
CA ALA A 13 6.20 -10.73 12.39
C ALA A 13 5.33 -9.47 12.24
N LEU A 14 5.89 -8.27 12.49
CA LEU A 14 5.21 -7.00 12.23
C LEU A 14 4.98 -6.79 10.73
N ALA A 15 5.94 -7.15 9.88
CA ALA A 15 5.80 -7.09 8.43
C ALA A 15 4.67 -8.01 7.94
N TYR A 16 4.59 -9.22 8.47
CA TYR A 16 3.47 -10.14 8.23
C TYR A 16 2.13 -9.52 8.68
N ALA A 17 2.06 -8.98 9.89
CA ALA A 17 0.87 -8.31 10.41
C ALA A 17 0.44 -7.12 9.53
N ASN A 18 1.40 -6.28 9.06
CA ASN A 18 1.13 -5.23 8.08
C ASN A 18 0.52 -5.81 6.80
N GLY A 19 1.10 -6.89 6.26
CA GLY A 19 0.58 -7.56 5.07
C GLY A 19 -0.88 -7.96 5.21
N THR A 20 -1.26 -8.57 6.35
CA THR A 20 -2.64 -9.03 6.61
C THR A 20 -3.66 -7.90 6.63
N ASN A 21 -3.28 -6.72 7.10
CA ASN A 21 -4.18 -5.57 7.19
C ASN A 21 -4.20 -4.73 5.92
N ASP A 22 -3.03 -4.54 5.31
CA ASP A 22 -2.82 -3.42 4.42
C ASP A 22 -3.02 -3.74 2.93
N VAL A 23 -2.99 -5.01 2.49
CA VAL A 23 -3.21 -5.38 1.08
C VAL A 23 -4.59 -4.94 0.59
N SER A 24 -5.57 -4.97 1.46
CA SER A 24 -6.96 -4.57 1.22
C SER A 24 -7.12 -3.18 0.60
N LYS A 25 -6.27 -2.23 1.01
CA LYS A 25 -6.40 -0.80 0.71
C LYS A 25 -6.22 -0.44 -0.77
N ALA A 26 -5.55 -1.31 -1.51
CA ALA A 26 -5.32 -1.14 -2.94
C ALA A 26 -6.21 -2.03 -3.81
N ILE A 27 -6.60 -3.21 -3.29
CA ILE A 27 -7.34 -4.21 -4.07
C ILE A 27 -8.85 -4.21 -3.81
N ALA A 28 -9.31 -3.60 -2.72
CA ALA A 28 -10.73 -3.53 -2.39
C ALA A 28 -11.56 -2.88 -3.52
N THR A 29 -10.97 -1.94 -4.25
CA THR A 29 -11.59 -1.29 -5.39
C THR A 29 -11.83 -2.24 -6.57
N LEU A 30 -10.89 -3.16 -6.86
CA LEU A 30 -11.04 -4.17 -7.91
C LEU A 30 -12.18 -5.15 -7.60
N VAL A 31 -12.27 -5.58 -6.34
CA VAL A 31 -13.35 -6.49 -5.91
C VAL A 31 -14.66 -5.76 -5.79
N GLY A 32 -14.66 -4.57 -5.17
CA GLY A 32 -15.86 -3.77 -4.93
C GLY A 32 -16.53 -3.24 -6.21
N SER A 33 -15.78 -3.12 -7.31
CA SER A 33 -16.30 -2.78 -8.65
C SER A 33 -16.62 -4.00 -9.52
N GLY A 34 -16.40 -5.23 -9.03
CA GLY A 34 -16.69 -6.45 -9.76
C GLY A 34 -15.70 -6.82 -10.87
N VAL A 35 -14.52 -6.15 -10.94
CA VAL A 35 -13.48 -6.44 -11.94
C VAL A 35 -12.91 -7.84 -11.74
N THR A 36 -12.78 -8.29 -10.49
CA THR A 36 -12.22 -9.61 -10.20
C THR A 36 -12.68 -10.13 -8.84
N ASN A 37 -12.35 -11.41 -8.58
CA ASN A 37 -12.59 -12.04 -7.30
C ASN A 37 -11.48 -11.74 -6.26
N TYR A 38 -11.76 -12.02 -4.98
CA TYR A 38 -10.85 -11.79 -3.86
C TYR A 38 -9.49 -12.44 -4.04
N ARG A 39 -9.45 -13.72 -4.45
CA ARG A 39 -8.21 -14.50 -4.56
C ARG A 39 -7.26 -13.88 -5.58
N THR A 40 -7.75 -13.53 -6.76
CA THR A 40 -6.96 -12.95 -7.83
C THR A 40 -6.50 -11.53 -7.45
N ALA A 41 -7.37 -10.73 -6.83
CA ALA A 41 -7.01 -9.41 -6.35
C ALA A 41 -5.91 -9.47 -5.27
N ILE A 42 -6.02 -10.40 -4.31
CA ILE A 42 -5.00 -10.59 -3.25
C ILE A 42 -3.66 -11.00 -3.88
N MET A 43 -3.63 -11.93 -4.84
CA MET A 43 -2.39 -12.33 -5.52
C MET A 43 -1.76 -11.15 -6.24
N TRP A 44 -2.54 -10.35 -6.96
CA TRP A 44 -2.09 -9.15 -7.65
C TRP A 44 -1.50 -8.11 -6.69
N GLY A 45 -2.26 -7.75 -5.67
CA GLY A 45 -1.83 -6.79 -4.65
C GLY A 45 -0.59 -7.27 -3.89
N THR A 46 -0.49 -8.57 -3.61
CA THR A 46 0.69 -9.18 -2.99
C THR A 46 1.93 -9.02 -3.86
N ALA A 47 1.85 -9.36 -5.14
CA ALA A 47 2.99 -9.25 -6.07
C ALA A 47 3.52 -7.80 -6.15
N TRP A 48 2.62 -6.83 -6.34
CA TRP A 48 2.98 -5.41 -6.39
C TRP A 48 3.47 -4.86 -5.05
N THR A 49 2.94 -5.34 -3.93
CA THR A 49 3.44 -4.97 -2.59
C THR A 49 4.87 -5.45 -2.38
N VAL A 50 5.17 -6.71 -2.73
CA VAL A 50 6.53 -7.26 -2.63
C VAL A 50 7.50 -6.47 -3.50
N ALA A 51 7.09 -6.15 -4.74
CA ALA A 51 7.89 -5.32 -5.63
C ALA A 51 8.15 -3.92 -5.06
N GLY A 52 7.12 -3.25 -4.51
CA GLY A 52 7.26 -1.94 -3.89
C GLY A 52 8.12 -1.95 -2.63
N ALA A 53 7.95 -2.96 -1.77
CA ALA A 53 8.75 -3.12 -0.56
C ALA A 53 10.23 -3.40 -0.88
N GLY A 54 10.51 -4.21 -1.91
CA GLY A 54 11.87 -4.45 -2.40
C GLY A 54 12.48 -3.18 -3.01
N PHE A 55 11.73 -2.45 -3.82
CA PHE A 55 12.16 -1.18 -4.41
C PHE A 55 12.49 -0.11 -3.37
N ALA A 56 11.81 -0.14 -2.22
CA ALA A 56 12.06 0.79 -1.12
C ALA A 56 13.51 0.75 -0.61
N ALA A 57 14.21 -0.38 -0.75
CA ALA A 57 15.63 -0.48 -0.40
C ALA A 57 16.50 0.57 -1.12
N LEU A 58 16.08 1.02 -2.30
CA LEU A 58 16.83 1.98 -3.13
C LEU A 58 16.48 3.43 -2.83
N VAL A 59 15.25 3.71 -2.39
CA VAL A 59 14.73 5.10 -2.39
C VAL A 59 14.31 5.61 -1.02
N ALA A 60 14.14 4.74 -0.01
CA ALA A 60 13.43 5.08 1.22
C ALA A 60 14.34 5.53 2.40
N GLY A 61 15.57 5.95 2.14
CA GLY A 61 16.53 6.33 3.19
C GLY A 61 16.01 7.41 4.15
N ALA A 62 15.27 8.41 3.65
CA ALA A 62 14.69 9.46 4.48
C ALA A 62 13.64 8.90 5.47
N MET A 63 12.79 7.97 5.01
CA MET A 63 11.78 7.32 5.85
C MET A 63 12.43 6.43 6.92
N VAL A 64 13.45 5.64 6.54
CA VAL A 64 14.24 4.84 7.48
C VAL A 64 14.83 5.72 8.56
N LYS A 65 15.47 6.83 8.20
CA LYS A 65 16.06 7.79 9.16
C LYS A 65 15.02 8.38 10.11
N THR A 66 13.83 8.68 9.61
CA THR A 66 12.74 9.22 10.46
C THR A 66 12.37 8.23 11.58
N PHE A 67 12.19 6.95 11.25
CA PHE A 67 11.72 5.94 12.21
C PHE A 67 12.84 5.30 13.04
N SER A 68 14.09 5.31 12.59
CA SER A 68 15.20 4.77 13.40
C SER A 68 15.64 5.72 14.51
N ASN A 69 15.94 6.99 14.19
CA ASN A 69 16.51 7.96 15.14
C ASN A 69 15.80 9.31 15.12
N GLY A 70 14.92 9.57 14.16
CA GLY A 70 14.32 10.89 13.97
C GLY A 70 13.26 11.28 15.00
N LEU A 71 12.88 10.37 15.90
CA LEU A 71 11.83 10.56 16.90
C LEU A 71 12.38 10.58 18.34
N LEU A 72 13.67 10.27 18.50
CA LEU A 72 14.34 10.15 19.78
C LEU A 72 15.43 11.23 19.91
N LYS A 73 15.66 11.72 21.13
CA LYS A 73 16.73 12.67 21.40
C LYS A 73 18.10 12.01 21.18
N THR A 74 19.04 12.80 20.67
CA THR A 74 20.43 12.36 20.50
C THR A 74 21.03 11.98 21.86
N GLY A 75 21.70 10.82 21.92
CA GLY A 75 22.29 10.31 23.15
C GLY A 75 21.35 9.49 24.04
N THR A 76 20.09 9.30 23.66
CA THR A 76 19.20 8.38 24.37
C THR A 76 19.72 6.94 24.21
N ILE A 77 20.07 6.31 25.31
CA ILE A 77 20.53 4.91 25.32
C ILE A 77 19.31 4.03 25.15
N LEU A 78 19.25 3.34 24.03
CA LEU A 78 18.17 2.40 23.73
C LEU A 78 18.61 0.99 24.09
N SER A 79 18.00 0.44 25.14
CA SER A 79 18.17 -0.99 25.42
C SER A 79 17.45 -1.85 24.36
N PRO A 80 17.92 -3.05 24.07
CA PRO A 80 17.23 -3.96 23.16
C PRO A 80 15.76 -4.22 23.56
N SER A 81 15.44 -4.20 24.85
CA SER A 81 14.09 -4.34 25.38
C SER A 81 13.12 -3.26 24.89
N ILE A 82 13.61 -2.04 24.61
CA ILE A 82 12.80 -0.95 24.04
C ILE A 82 12.37 -1.29 22.63
N ALA A 83 13.31 -1.71 21.77
CA ALA A 83 13.00 -2.09 20.38
C ALA A 83 12.01 -3.28 20.32
N LEU A 84 12.23 -4.29 21.16
CA LEU A 84 11.35 -5.45 21.28
C LEU A 84 9.95 -5.06 21.74
N ALA A 85 9.83 -4.19 22.73
CA ALA A 85 8.55 -3.71 23.24
C ALA A 85 7.76 -2.93 22.18
N ILE A 86 8.42 -2.04 21.43
CA ILE A 86 7.82 -1.27 20.34
C ILE A 86 7.28 -2.22 19.26
N LEU A 87 8.12 -3.16 18.79
CA LEU A 87 7.75 -4.12 17.77
C LEU A 87 6.58 -5.00 18.22
N PHE A 88 6.64 -5.52 19.43
CA PHE A 88 5.60 -6.36 20.00
C PHE A 88 4.26 -5.62 20.11
N GLY A 89 4.26 -4.41 20.67
CA GLY A 89 3.04 -3.62 20.85
C GLY A 89 2.37 -3.27 19.51
N ALA A 90 3.15 -2.81 18.52
CA ALA A 90 2.65 -2.52 17.19
C ALA A 90 2.12 -3.78 16.49
N MET A 91 2.86 -4.89 16.55
CA MET A 91 2.48 -6.18 15.94
C MET A 91 1.17 -6.71 16.50
N ILE A 92 1.05 -6.80 17.84
CA ILE A 92 -0.14 -7.34 18.50
C ILE A 92 -1.38 -6.54 18.11
N TRP A 93 -1.29 -5.20 18.16
CA TRP A 93 -2.44 -4.37 17.80
C TRP A 93 -2.87 -4.57 16.35
N VAL A 94 -1.92 -4.56 15.40
CA VAL A 94 -2.24 -4.77 13.97
C VAL A 94 -2.84 -6.15 13.72
N LEU A 95 -2.35 -7.21 14.39
CA LEU A 95 -2.93 -8.55 14.30
C LEU A 95 -4.35 -8.62 14.85
N VAL A 96 -4.61 -8.01 16.01
CA VAL A 96 -5.96 -7.93 16.59
C VAL A 96 -6.91 -7.22 15.62
N ALA A 97 -6.52 -6.07 15.10
CA ALA A 97 -7.31 -5.32 14.13
C ALA A 97 -7.56 -6.11 12.83
N SER A 98 -6.56 -6.82 12.32
CA SER A 98 -6.71 -7.66 11.13
C SER A 98 -7.72 -8.79 11.35
N ARG A 99 -7.70 -9.42 12.54
CA ARG A 99 -8.66 -10.47 12.89
C ARG A 99 -10.09 -9.98 13.05
N THR A 100 -10.28 -8.73 13.46
CA THR A 100 -11.59 -8.08 13.55
C THR A 100 -12.06 -7.48 12.23
N GLY A 101 -11.20 -7.45 11.21
CA GLY A 101 -11.49 -6.87 9.90
C GLY A 101 -11.40 -5.35 9.88
N LEU A 102 -10.90 -4.71 10.93
CA LEU A 102 -10.74 -3.26 11.00
C LEU A 102 -9.49 -2.79 10.24
N PRO A 103 -9.61 -1.86 9.29
CA PRO A 103 -8.47 -1.26 8.61
C PRO A 103 -7.78 -0.26 9.54
N VAL A 104 -6.62 -0.63 10.04
CA VAL A 104 -5.79 0.22 10.89
C VAL A 104 -4.51 0.67 10.19
N SER A 105 -3.85 1.65 10.77
CA SER A 105 -2.60 2.20 10.26
C SER A 105 -1.40 1.63 11.02
N THR A 106 -0.53 0.92 10.33
CA THR A 106 0.75 0.46 10.90
C THR A 106 1.63 1.65 11.31
N THR A 107 1.54 2.78 10.61
CA THR A 107 2.24 4.01 11.00
C THR A 107 1.75 4.52 12.37
N HIS A 108 0.44 4.51 12.62
CA HIS A 108 -0.12 4.87 13.93
C HIS A 108 0.28 3.85 15.00
N ALA A 109 0.26 2.56 14.68
CA ALA A 109 0.64 1.52 15.63
C ALA A 109 2.11 1.65 16.04
N LEU A 110 3.03 1.83 15.09
CA LEU A 110 4.45 2.08 15.38
C LEU A 110 4.66 3.37 16.17
N THR A 111 4.01 4.47 15.77
CA THR A 111 4.14 5.75 16.48
C THR A 111 3.60 5.64 17.89
N GLY A 112 2.45 5.04 18.09
CA GLY A 112 1.87 4.79 19.41
C GLY A 112 2.78 3.93 20.28
N ALA A 113 3.34 2.86 19.71
CA ALA A 113 4.28 1.99 20.42
C ALA A 113 5.58 2.72 20.82
N ILE A 114 6.15 3.55 19.93
CA ILE A 114 7.33 4.39 20.25
C ILE A 114 7.00 5.37 21.39
N VAL A 115 5.87 6.06 21.30
CA VAL A 115 5.45 7.03 22.32
C VAL A 115 5.16 6.32 23.64
N GLY A 116 4.37 5.23 23.62
CA GLY A 116 4.03 4.50 24.86
C GLY A 116 5.24 3.92 25.56
N THR A 117 6.16 3.30 24.83
CA THR A 117 7.43 2.81 25.41
C THR A 117 8.30 3.97 25.91
N GLY A 118 8.41 5.06 25.14
CA GLY A 118 9.22 6.21 25.52
C GLY A 118 8.70 6.98 26.76
N LEU A 119 7.38 6.99 26.97
CA LEU A 119 6.78 7.55 28.19
C LEU A 119 7.18 6.76 29.44
N VAL A 120 7.19 5.43 29.34
CA VAL A 120 7.54 4.58 30.49
C VAL A 120 9.05 4.47 30.67
N ALA A 121 9.82 4.32 29.57
CA ALA A 121 11.27 4.14 29.65
C ALA A 121 12.04 5.40 30.05
N PHE A 122 11.55 6.59 29.65
CA PHE A 122 12.26 7.86 29.77
C PHE A 122 11.40 8.97 30.39
N ALA A 123 10.26 8.67 31.01
CA ALA A 123 9.27 9.67 31.43
C ALA A 123 8.90 10.70 30.33
N GLY A 124 9.04 10.30 29.06
CA GLY A 124 8.79 11.15 27.90
C GLY A 124 9.94 12.10 27.53
N GLU A 125 10.98 12.23 28.34
CA GLU A 125 12.08 13.15 28.07
C GLU A 125 13.00 12.73 26.93
N GLY A 126 13.07 11.43 26.63
CA GLY A 126 13.81 10.88 25.49
C GLY A 126 13.15 11.09 24.13
N LEU A 127 11.91 11.58 24.09
CA LEU A 127 11.14 11.77 22.85
C LEU A 127 11.33 13.18 22.29
N LEU A 128 11.45 13.26 20.96
CA LEU A 128 11.45 14.52 20.21
C LEU A 128 10.02 14.91 19.84
N TRP A 129 9.27 15.48 20.79
CA TRP A 129 7.87 15.84 20.62
C TRP A 129 7.60 16.73 19.41
N ALA A 130 8.50 17.70 19.14
CA ALA A 130 8.40 18.56 17.96
C ALA A 130 8.52 17.74 16.65
N ALA A 131 9.43 16.77 16.60
CA ALA A 131 9.58 15.89 15.43
C ALA A 131 8.38 14.95 15.27
N ILE A 132 7.87 14.38 16.35
CA ILE A 132 6.65 13.56 16.37
C ILE A 132 5.47 14.38 15.84
N GLY A 133 5.31 15.62 16.32
CA GLY A 133 4.24 16.52 15.87
C GLY A 133 4.34 16.87 14.38
N GLN A 134 5.51 17.37 13.96
CA GLN A 134 5.68 17.90 12.59
C GLN A 134 5.88 16.82 11.53
N LYS A 135 6.67 15.78 11.83
CA LYS A 135 7.03 14.75 10.84
C LYS A 135 6.05 13.59 10.78
N ILE A 136 5.27 13.36 11.84
CA ILE A 136 4.33 12.22 11.91
C ILE A 136 2.90 12.68 12.11
N ALA A 137 2.59 13.37 13.23
CA ALA A 137 1.21 13.68 13.57
C ALA A 137 0.54 14.59 12.52
N LEU A 138 1.25 15.62 12.05
CA LEU A 138 0.72 16.55 11.06
C LEU A 138 0.44 15.87 9.70
N PRO A 139 1.38 15.11 9.08
CA PRO A 139 1.08 14.36 7.85
C PRO A 139 -0.05 13.33 8.03
N LEU A 140 -0.09 12.64 9.16
CA LEU A 140 -1.14 11.66 9.46
C LEU A 140 -2.52 12.32 9.60
N LEU A 141 -2.58 13.50 10.23
CA LEU A 141 -3.82 14.25 10.39
C LEU A 141 -4.30 14.86 9.06
N LEU A 142 -3.39 15.37 8.24
CA LEU A 142 -3.74 16.04 6.98
C LEU A 142 -4.05 15.06 5.86
N SER A 143 -3.40 13.89 5.83
CA SER A 143 -3.51 12.94 4.71
C SER A 143 -4.95 12.49 4.39
N PRO A 144 -5.86 12.23 5.34
CA PRO A 144 -7.24 11.87 5.02
C PRO A 144 -8.01 13.01 4.33
N PHE A 145 -7.80 14.26 4.76
CA PHE A 145 -8.44 15.42 4.15
C PHE A 145 -7.92 15.70 2.74
N LEU A 146 -6.60 15.57 2.55
CA LEU A 146 -5.98 15.69 1.22
C LEU A 146 -6.48 14.60 0.27
N ALA A 147 -6.57 13.35 0.75
CA ALA A 147 -7.10 12.25 -0.05
C ALA A 147 -8.57 12.43 -0.41
N PHE A 148 -9.37 12.86 0.56
CA PHE A 148 -10.77 13.19 0.36
C PHE A 148 -10.93 14.30 -0.70
N GLY A 149 -10.26 15.44 -0.52
CA GLY A 149 -10.33 16.56 -1.46
C GLY A 149 -9.81 16.19 -2.86
N LEU A 150 -8.67 15.51 -2.94
CA LEU A 150 -8.11 15.07 -4.22
C LEU A 150 -9.03 14.08 -4.95
N SER A 151 -9.69 13.17 -4.23
CA SER A 151 -10.63 12.23 -4.84
C SER A 151 -11.87 12.93 -5.41
N LEU A 152 -12.38 13.96 -4.73
CA LEU A 152 -13.49 14.80 -5.23
C LEU A 152 -13.12 15.53 -6.53
N LEU A 153 -11.87 15.98 -6.65
CA LEU A 153 -11.37 16.68 -7.85
C LEU A 153 -11.05 15.72 -9.00
N LEU A 154 -10.43 14.59 -8.68
CA LEU A 154 -9.95 13.64 -9.68
C LEU A 154 -11.08 12.80 -10.28
N HIS A 155 -12.06 12.39 -9.46
CA HIS A 155 -13.12 11.50 -9.92
C HIS A 155 -13.95 12.05 -11.10
N PRO A 156 -14.41 13.31 -11.13
CA PRO A 156 -15.16 13.83 -12.28
C PRO A 156 -14.34 13.81 -13.59
N VAL A 157 -13.03 14.02 -13.49
CA VAL A 157 -12.12 13.95 -14.64
C VAL A 157 -11.99 12.51 -15.13
N MET A 158 -11.74 11.59 -14.22
CA MET A 158 -11.62 10.16 -14.54
C MET A 158 -12.94 9.57 -15.07
N ARG A 159 -14.06 9.96 -14.53
CA ARG A 159 -15.38 9.56 -15.02
C ARG A 159 -15.61 10.01 -16.46
N ARG A 160 -15.30 11.28 -16.79
CA ARG A 160 -15.41 11.78 -18.18
C ARG A 160 -14.45 11.05 -19.12
N ALA A 161 -13.25 10.74 -18.67
CA ALA A 161 -12.32 9.93 -19.45
C ALA A 161 -12.84 8.49 -19.64
N ALA A 162 -13.33 7.87 -18.56
CA ALA A 162 -13.87 6.51 -18.58
C ALA A 162 -15.06 6.36 -19.52
N THR A 163 -16.03 7.31 -19.50
CA THR A 163 -17.20 7.27 -20.39
C THR A 163 -16.84 7.35 -21.88
N LYS A 164 -15.73 8.03 -22.21
CA LYS A 164 -15.22 8.05 -23.60
C LYS A 164 -14.56 6.74 -24.01
N TRP A 165 -14.07 5.96 -23.03
CA TRP A 165 -13.38 4.69 -23.25
C TRP A 165 -14.31 3.48 -22.99
N GLU A 166 -15.49 3.73 -22.45
CA GLU A 166 -16.49 2.69 -22.19
C GLU A 166 -16.91 2.04 -23.51
N GLY A 167 -16.74 0.72 -23.59
CA GLY A 167 -16.97 -0.03 -24.82
C GLY A 167 -15.87 0.10 -25.90
N SER A 168 -14.75 0.78 -25.60
CA SER A 168 -13.60 0.88 -26.49
C SER A 168 -12.36 0.27 -25.85
N CYS A 169 -11.48 -0.26 -26.66
CA CYS A 169 -10.16 -0.74 -26.23
C CYS A 169 -9.09 -0.33 -27.24
N LEU A 170 -7.88 -0.09 -26.75
CA LEU A 170 -6.71 0.08 -27.59
C LEU A 170 -6.12 -1.30 -27.86
N CYS A 171 -6.13 -1.71 -29.12
CA CYS A 171 -5.61 -3.00 -29.53
C CYS A 171 -4.40 -2.80 -30.45
N LEU A 172 -3.41 -3.67 -30.33
CA LEU A 172 -2.33 -3.76 -31.31
C LEU A 172 -2.77 -4.76 -32.38
N MET A 173 -3.14 -4.26 -33.56
CA MET A 173 -3.49 -5.12 -34.70
C MET A 173 -2.24 -5.43 -35.53
N PRO A 174 -1.99 -6.70 -35.90
CA PRO A 174 -0.93 -7.00 -36.84
C PRO A 174 -1.23 -6.27 -38.17
N ALA A 175 -0.26 -5.45 -38.59
CA ALA A 175 -0.38 -4.83 -39.91
C ALA A 175 -0.14 -5.93 -40.95
N SER A 176 -1.19 -6.29 -41.71
CA SER A 176 -1.03 -7.16 -42.88
C SER A 176 -0.67 -6.31 -44.09
N ARG A 177 0.51 -6.52 -44.67
CA ARG A 177 0.86 -5.95 -45.97
C ARG A 177 0.44 -6.94 -47.05
N ALA A 178 -0.36 -6.45 -47.99
CA ALA A 178 -0.60 -7.19 -49.20
C ALA A 178 0.66 -7.18 -50.08
N LEU A 179 1.26 -8.35 -50.25
CA LEU A 179 2.37 -8.53 -51.19
C LEU A 179 1.81 -9.16 -52.45
N PHE A 180 2.11 -8.55 -53.59
CA PHE A 180 1.81 -9.13 -54.89
C PHE A 180 2.99 -10.02 -55.27
N THR A 181 2.79 -11.32 -55.31
CA THR A 181 3.77 -12.26 -55.86
C THR A 181 3.34 -12.64 -57.28
N VAL A 182 4.27 -12.54 -58.19
CA VAL A 182 4.04 -13.00 -59.59
C VAL A 182 4.71 -14.36 -59.76
N ASP A 183 3.93 -15.36 -60.16
CA ASP A 183 4.48 -16.69 -60.39
C ASP A 183 5.21 -16.77 -61.76
N ALA A 184 5.91 -17.86 -62.00
CA ALA A 184 6.69 -18.07 -63.22
C ALA A 184 5.82 -18.09 -64.52
N ARG A 185 4.47 -18.08 -64.38
CA ARG A 185 3.50 -18.03 -65.50
C ARG A 185 2.88 -16.64 -65.64
N GLY A 186 3.39 -15.62 -64.88
CA GLY A 186 2.86 -14.25 -64.97
C GLY A 186 1.56 -14.02 -64.17
N SER A 187 1.09 -15.01 -63.42
CA SER A 187 -0.11 -14.86 -62.60
C SER A 187 0.18 -14.16 -61.30
N THR A 188 -0.56 -13.08 -61.03
CA THR A 188 -0.39 -12.28 -59.79
C THR A 188 -1.21 -12.85 -58.66
N ARG A 189 -0.55 -13.21 -57.57
CA ARG A 189 -1.22 -13.70 -56.36
C ARG A 189 -1.00 -12.71 -55.22
N THR A 190 -2.09 -12.31 -54.58
CA THR A 190 -1.99 -11.46 -53.36
C THR A 190 -1.74 -12.34 -52.17
N VAL A 191 -0.60 -12.15 -51.51
CA VAL A 191 -0.26 -12.83 -50.24
C VAL A 191 -0.24 -11.76 -49.16
N PHE A 192 -0.98 -12.01 -48.09
CA PHE A 192 -0.95 -11.12 -46.92
C PHE A 192 0.16 -11.59 -45.96
N GLN A 193 1.16 -10.75 -45.78
CA GLN A 193 2.23 -10.99 -44.81
C GLN A 193 1.95 -10.19 -43.52
N SER A 194 1.77 -10.89 -42.42
CA SER A 194 1.66 -10.23 -41.10
C SER A 194 3.02 -9.67 -40.67
N THR A 195 3.07 -8.39 -40.33
CA THR A 195 4.26 -7.77 -39.74
C THR A 195 4.26 -7.98 -38.24
N VAL A 196 5.43 -8.18 -37.65
CA VAL A 196 5.64 -8.45 -36.22
C VAL A 196 5.22 -7.24 -35.35
N PHE A 197 5.21 -6.04 -35.92
CA PHE A 197 4.81 -4.81 -35.23
C PHE A 197 3.37 -4.46 -35.59
N GLY A 198 2.48 -4.54 -34.54
CA GLY A 198 1.08 -4.16 -34.68
C GLY A 198 0.92 -2.63 -34.77
N GLN A 199 -0.12 -2.20 -35.48
CA GLN A 199 -0.57 -0.81 -35.42
C GLN A 199 -1.57 -0.65 -34.25
N PRO A 200 -1.45 0.42 -33.43
CA PRO A 200 -2.42 0.71 -32.40
C PRO A 200 -3.74 1.16 -33.05
N VAL A 201 -4.82 0.46 -32.72
CA VAL A 201 -6.17 0.76 -33.23
C VAL A 201 -7.13 0.83 -32.03
N VAL A 202 -7.99 1.85 -32.05
CA VAL A 202 -9.11 1.93 -31.09
C VAL A 202 -10.29 1.18 -31.69
N ALA A 203 -10.76 0.14 -31.02
CA ALA A 203 -11.84 -0.72 -31.50
C ALA A 203 -12.76 -1.14 -30.33
N VAL A 204 -13.89 -1.74 -30.62
CA VAL A 204 -14.73 -2.38 -29.61
C VAL A 204 -14.16 -3.77 -29.25
N PRO A 205 -14.26 -4.24 -27.98
CA PRO A 205 -13.67 -5.50 -27.52
C PRO A 205 -14.00 -6.70 -28.44
N VAL A 206 -15.24 -6.80 -28.88
CA VAL A 206 -15.71 -7.87 -29.76
C VAL A 206 -14.97 -7.92 -31.12
N GLN A 207 -14.51 -6.78 -31.61
CA GLN A 207 -13.71 -6.72 -32.85
C GLN A 207 -12.28 -7.21 -32.63
N CYS A 208 -11.70 -6.89 -31.48
CA CYS A 208 -10.38 -7.40 -31.10
C CYS A 208 -10.39 -8.92 -30.91
N ASP A 209 -11.42 -9.46 -30.25
CA ASP A 209 -11.58 -10.92 -30.05
C ASP A 209 -11.81 -11.69 -31.39
N ARG A 210 -12.67 -11.17 -32.26
CA ARG A 210 -12.96 -11.80 -33.57
C ARG A 210 -11.77 -11.83 -34.52
N ALA A 211 -10.85 -10.86 -34.38
CA ALA A 211 -9.66 -10.84 -35.23
C ALA A 211 -8.60 -11.88 -34.80
N GLY A 212 -8.88 -12.71 -33.78
CA GLY A 212 -7.95 -13.73 -33.27
C GLY A 212 -6.65 -13.12 -32.75
N LEU A 213 -6.67 -11.82 -32.45
CA LEU A 213 -5.54 -11.06 -32.08
C LEU A 213 -5.24 -11.32 -30.61
N ARG A 214 -4.22 -12.12 -30.34
CA ARG A 214 -3.53 -12.14 -29.05
C ARG A 214 -2.74 -10.83 -28.89
N GLY A 215 -3.43 -9.70 -29.08
CA GLY A 215 -2.88 -8.37 -28.92
C GLY A 215 -3.08 -7.86 -27.50
N LEU A 216 -2.24 -6.94 -27.08
CA LEU A 216 -2.41 -6.23 -25.84
C LEU A 216 -3.64 -5.32 -25.96
N THR A 217 -4.76 -5.74 -25.35
CA THR A 217 -5.97 -4.91 -25.25
C THR A 217 -5.90 -4.08 -23.97
N VAL A 218 -5.90 -2.75 -24.11
CA VAL A 218 -5.94 -1.82 -22.99
C VAL A 218 -7.34 -1.23 -22.92
N GLY A 219 -8.17 -1.80 -22.05
CA GLY A 219 -9.48 -1.27 -21.69
C GLY A 219 -9.48 -0.62 -20.31
N LEU A 220 -10.65 -0.15 -19.88
CA LEU A 220 -10.83 0.47 -18.56
C LEU A 220 -10.42 -0.48 -17.41
N ASP A 221 -10.75 -1.77 -17.54
CA ASP A 221 -10.35 -2.79 -16.56
C ASP A 221 -8.83 -2.92 -16.44
N THR A 222 -8.12 -2.90 -17.57
CA THR A 222 -6.65 -2.96 -17.56
C THR A 222 -6.04 -1.77 -16.82
N VAL A 223 -6.59 -0.57 -17.04
CA VAL A 223 -6.15 0.64 -16.33
C VAL A 223 -6.49 0.56 -14.85
N HIS A 224 -7.63 -0.01 -14.49
CA HIS A 224 -8.01 -0.24 -13.08
C HIS A 224 -7.07 -1.26 -12.42
N TRP A 225 -6.73 -2.37 -13.09
CA TRP A 225 -5.73 -3.32 -12.61
C TRP A 225 -4.37 -2.65 -12.35
N LEU A 226 -3.89 -1.87 -13.32
CA LEU A 226 -2.60 -1.16 -13.18
C LEU A 226 -2.63 -0.14 -12.05
N SER A 227 -3.71 0.62 -11.89
CA SER A 227 -3.84 1.58 -10.80
C SER A 227 -3.86 0.91 -9.41
N SER A 228 -4.52 -0.25 -9.30
CA SER A 228 -4.50 -1.07 -8.09
C SER A 228 -3.11 -1.63 -7.80
N GLY A 229 -2.40 -2.09 -8.84
CA GLY A 229 -0.99 -2.48 -8.73
C GLY A 229 -0.12 -1.33 -8.23
N MET A 230 -0.29 -0.13 -8.82
CA MET A 230 0.45 1.06 -8.42
C MET A 230 0.16 1.48 -6.96
N ALA A 231 -1.09 1.38 -6.52
CA ALA A 231 -1.46 1.63 -5.12
C ALA A 231 -0.85 0.58 -4.16
N SER A 232 -0.80 -0.70 -4.56
CA SER A 232 -0.13 -1.76 -3.81
C SER A 232 1.38 -1.55 -3.74
N PHE A 233 2.00 -1.14 -4.85
CA PHE A 233 3.42 -0.79 -4.93
C PHE A 233 3.75 0.40 -4.02
N ALA A 234 2.96 1.48 -4.12
CA ALA A 234 3.10 2.67 -3.28
C ALA A 234 3.02 2.33 -1.79
N ARG A 235 2.10 1.45 -1.41
CA ARG A 235 1.97 0.94 -0.05
C ARG A 235 3.23 0.20 0.40
N GLY A 236 3.72 -0.73 -0.40
CA GLY A 236 4.96 -1.47 -0.10
C GLY A 236 6.14 -0.54 0.10
N THR A 237 6.29 0.45 -0.80
CA THR A 237 7.35 1.47 -0.74
C THR A 237 7.25 2.36 0.50
N ASN A 238 6.03 2.64 0.98
CA ASN A 238 5.79 3.49 2.16
C ASN A 238 5.94 2.73 3.49
N ASP A 239 5.56 1.46 3.56
CA ASP A 239 5.46 0.74 4.84
C ASP A 239 6.70 -0.09 5.18
N ALA A 240 7.34 -0.71 4.19
CA ALA A 240 8.55 -1.51 4.42
C ALA A 240 9.66 -0.72 5.13
N PRO A 241 9.99 0.53 4.75
CA PRO A 241 11.08 1.27 5.40
C PRO A 241 10.80 1.61 6.87
N LYS A 242 9.54 1.81 7.26
CA LYS A 242 9.17 2.06 8.66
C LYS A 242 9.42 0.82 9.53
N ILE A 243 9.11 -0.35 8.99
CA ILE A 243 9.28 -1.64 9.68
C ILE A 243 10.77 -2.00 9.74
N VAL A 244 11.48 -1.88 8.61
CA VAL A 244 12.92 -2.16 8.52
C VAL A 244 13.73 -1.21 9.41
N ALA A 245 13.31 0.06 9.56
CA ALA A 245 13.96 1.04 10.43
C ALA A 245 14.09 0.58 11.87
N MET A 246 13.21 -0.30 12.33
CA MET A 246 13.28 -0.86 13.69
C MET A 246 14.53 -1.73 13.93
N LEU A 247 15.16 -2.25 12.88
CA LEU A 247 16.45 -2.95 12.98
C LEU A 247 17.61 -1.99 13.28
N LEU A 248 17.44 -0.71 12.94
CA LEU A 248 18.43 0.35 13.20
C LEU A 248 18.09 1.17 14.44
N LEU A 249 16.99 0.85 15.12
CA LEU A 249 16.59 1.58 16.31
C LEU A 249 17.64 1.39 17.41
N GLY A 250 18.22 2.51 17.87
CA GLY A 250 19.30 2.49 18.86
C GLY A 250 20.71 2.39 18.28
N SER A 251 20.88 2.25 16.97
CA SER A 251 22.21 2.38 16.39
C SER A 251 22.64 3.85 16.42
N THR A 252 23.87 4.11 16.87
CA THR A 252 24.41 5.47 17.02
C THR A 252 24.55 6.20 15.68
N THR A 253 24.68 5.49 14.59
CA THR A 253 24.96 6.02 13.25
C THR A 253 23.74 6.01 12.31
N ALA A 254 22.69 5.27 12.64
CA ALA A 254 21.55 5.00 11.75
C ALA A 254 21.98 4.53 10.33
N THR A 255 23.14 3.89 10.26
CA THR A 255 23.71 3.37 9.02
C THR A 255 23.61 1.85 8.98
N TRP A 256 23.45 1.32 7.78
CA TRP A 256 23.43 -0.13 7.57
C TRP A 256 24.82 -0.72 7.81
N PRO A 257 24.94 -1.89 8.44
CA PRO A 257 26.23 -2.58 8.58
C PRO A 257 26.89 -2.87 7.23
N SER A 258 26.07 -3.16 6.22
CA SER A 258 26.49 -3.31 4.83
C SER A 258 25.31 -3.11 3.88
N VAL A 259 25.60 -2.86 2.60
CA VAL A 259 24.59 -2.79 1.54
C VAL A 259 23.84 -4.12 1.39
N TRP A 260 24.52 -5.24 1.57
CA TRP A 260 23.92 -6.57 1.51
C TRP A 260 22.94 -6.81 2.66
N PHE A 261 23.27 -6.34 3.86
CA PHE A 261 22.35 -6.40 5.01
C PHE A 261 21.09 -5.57 4.76
N GLN A 262 21.23 -4.38 4.18
CA GLN A 262 20.10 -3.55 3.79
C GLN A 262 19.16 -4.30 2.83
N PHE A 263 19.69 -4.83 1.72
CA PHE A 263 18.87 -5.58 0.77
C PHE A 263 18.24 -6.84 1.37
N ALA A 264 18.97 -7.57 2.21
CA ALA A 264 18.44 -8.74 2.91
C ALA A 264 17.31 -8.37 3.88
N ALA A 265 17.44 -7.26 4.62
CA ALA A 265 16.42 -6.77 5.53
C ALA A 265 15.13 -6.36 4.78
N PHE A 266 15.26 -5.57 3.71
CA PHE A 266 14.12 -5.21 2.88
C PHE A 266 13.51 -6.43 2.17
N GLY A 267 14.31 -7.36 1.67
CA GLY A 267 13.86 -8.61 1.06
C GLY A 267 13.07 -9.49 2.04
N GLY A 268 13.56 -9.65 3.27
CA GLY A 268 12.86 -10.38 4.33
C GLY A 268 11.54 -9.72 4.70
N VAL A 269 11.52 -8.39 4.87
CA VAL A 269 10.30 -7.62 5.15
C VAL A 269 9.31 -7.72 3.98
N ALA A 270 9.77 -7.59 2.73
CA ALA A 270 8.93 -7.71 1.55
C ALA A 270 8.29 -9.11 1.46
N PHE A 271 9.07 -10.16 1.71
CA PHE A 271 8.57 -11.54 1.76
C PHE A 271 7.52 -11.72 2.86
N ALA A 272 7.79 -11.26 4.07
CA ALA A 272 6.87 -11.37 5.20
C ALA A 272 5.57 -10.57 4.98
N MET A 273 5.66 -9.34 4.41
CA MET A 273 4.49 -8.56 3.99
C MET A 273 3.68 -9.30 2.92
N GLY A 274 4.36 -9.90 1.94
CA GLY A 274 3.72 -10.71 0.90
C GLY A 274 2.99 -11.92 1.47
N LEU A 275 3.64 -12.66 2.37
CA LEU A 275 3.05 -13.82 3.03
C LEU A 275 1.82 -13.42 3.86
N GLY A 276 1.91 -12.34 4.63
CA GLY A 276 0.78 -11.80 5.39
C GLY A 276 -0.37 -11.37 4.49
N SER A 277 -0.08 -10.69 3.39
CA SER A 277 -1.06 -10.26 2.39
C SER A 277 -1.81 -11.46 1.80
N TYR A 278 -1.08 -12.50 1.41
CA TYR A 278 -1.66 -13.69 0.78
C TYR A 278 -2.50 -14.52 1.74
N LEU A 279 -2.03 -14.74 2.96
CA LEU A 279 -2.69 -15.62 3.93
C LEU A 279 -3.80 -14.93 4.74
N GLY A 280 -3.67 -13.63 5.03
CA GLY A 280 -4.54 -12.94 5.98
C GLY A 280 -5.32 -11.74 5.44
N GLY A 281 -5.14 -11.36 4.17
CA GLY A 281 -5.70 -10.12 3.62
C GLY A 281 -7.22 -10.09 3.37
N LEU A 282 -7.92 -11.22 3.49
CA LEU A 282 -9.32 -11.35 3.07
C LEU A 282 -10.29 -10.47 3.88
N ARG A 283 -10.28 -10.58 5.21
CA ARG A 283 -11.28 -9.93 6.09
C ARG A 283 -11.34 -8.42 5.96
N VAL A 284 -10.18 -7.78 5.92
CA VAL A 284 -10.09 -6.32 5.76
C VAL A 284 -10.47 -5.92 4.33
N THR A 285 -10.18 -6.76 3.33
CA THR A 285 -10.59 -6.53 1.95
C THR A 285 -12.11 -6.56 1.81
N GLU A 286 -12.79 -7.53 2.39
CA GLU A 286 -14.26 -7.62 2.41
C GLU A 286 -14.89 -6.36 3.04
N MET A 287 -14.31 -5.88 4.15
CA MET A 287 -14.81 -4.69 4.81
C MET A 287 -14.72 -3.45 3.93
N LEU A 288 -13.58 -3.22 3.28
CA LEU A 288 -13.38 -2.04 2.42
C LEU A 288 -14.11 -2.16 1.07
N ALA A 289 -14.20 -3.36 0.51
CA ALA A 289 -14.84 -3.59 -0.80
C ALA A 289 -16.37 -3.47 -0.73
N GLU A 290 -16.99 -3.95 0.36
CA GLU A 290 -18.45 -4.14 0.42
C GLU A 290 -19.15 -3.24 1.44
N LYS A 291 -18.43 -2.82 2.51
CA LYS A 291 -19.09 -2.18 3.66
C LYS A 291 -18.92 -0.67 3.76
N VAL A 292 -18.18 -0.02 2.86
CA VAL A 292 -18.03 1.45 2.85
C VAL A 292 -19.01 2.07 1.85
N THR A 293 -18.82 1.77 0.58
CA THR A 293 -19.70 2.19 -0.52
C THR A 293 -19.58 1.22 -1.68
N ARG A 294 -20.63 1.07 -2.48
CA ARG A 294 -20.54 0.34 -3.75
C ARG A 294 -19.74 1.17 -4.76
N MET A 295 -18.82 0.54 -5.47
CA MET A 295 -17.94 1.22 -6.42
C MET A 295 -18.16 0.71 -7.84
N GLU A 296 -18.08 1.63 -8.80
CA GLU A 296 -17.97 1.35 -10.23
C GLU A 296 -16.48 1.38 -10.64
N HIS A 297 -16.17 0.94 -11.89
CA HIS A 297 -14.79 0.87 -12.38
C HIS A 297 -14.05 2.21 -12.34
N ALA A 298 -14.71 3.30 -12.82
CA ALA A 298 -14.13 4.65 -12.79
C ALA A 298 -13.89 5.18 -11.38
N GLU A 299 -14.74 4.78 -10.44
CA GLU A 299 -14.64 5.15 -9.03
C GLU A 299 -13.45 4.48 -8.36
N GLY A 300 -13.32 3.15 -8.56
CA GLY A 300 -12.19 2.38 -8.06
C GLY A 300 -10.86 2.86 -8.63
N LEU A 301 -10.81 3.14 -9.94
CA LEU A 301 -9.66 3.74 -10.59
C LEU A 301 -9.27 5.08 -9.95
N SER A 302 -10.25 5.96 -9.72
CA SER A 302 -10.01 7.28 -9.11
C SER A 302 -9.48 7.16 -7.68
N ALA A 303 -10.03 6.24 -6.88
CA ALA A 303 -9.57 5.97 -5.51
C ALA A 303 -8.12 5.47 -5.49
N ASN A 304 -7.77 4.55 -6.38
CA ASN A 304 -6.41 4.02 -6.47
C ASN A 304 -5.40 5.06 -6.95
N LEU A 305 -5.74 5.88 -7.94
CA LEU A 305 -4.88 6.97 -8.41
C LEU A 305 -4.66 8.03 -7.31
N THR A 306 -5.72 8.41 -6.60
CA THR A 306 -5.61 9.29 -5.43
C THR A 306 -4.65 8.71 -4.39
N THR A 307 -4.85 7.44 -4.05
CA THR A 307 -4.04 6.74 -3.04
C THR A 307 -2.58 6.64 -3.47
N SER A 308 -2.31 6.14 -4.67
CA SER A 308 -0.94 5.96 -5.16
C SER A 308 -0.19 7.28 -5.28
N THR A 309 -0.83 8.33 -5.80
CA THR A 309 -0.22 9.65 -5.94
C THR A 309 0.19 10.22 -4.58
N LEU A 310 -0.72 10.26 -3.61
CA LEU A 310 -0.42 10.82 -2.29
C LEU A 310 0.62 10.00 -1.53
N VAL A 311 0.54 8.67 -1.60
CA VAL A 311 1.46 7.79 -0.88
C VAL A 311 2.88 7.85 -1.47
N LEU A 312 3.01 7.86 -2.81
CA LEU A 312 4.33 7.98 -3.46
C LEU A 312 4.96 9.36 -3.25
N CYS A 313 4.18 10.43 -3.42
CA CYS A 313 4.67 11.79 -3.20
C CYS A 313 5.14 12.00 -1.75
N SER A 314 4.36 11.53 -0.76
CA SER A 314 4.74 11.64 0.64
C SER A 314 5.97 10.79 0.97
N GLY A 315 6.07 9.57 0.41
CA GLY A 315 7.23 8.71 0.57
C GLY A 315 8.52 9.35 0.06
N TRP A 316 8.45 10.02 -1.08
CA TRP A 316 9.57 10.78 -1.66
C TRP A 316 10.03 11.94 -0.77
N LEU A 317 9.08 12.61 -0.13
CA LEU A 317 9.35 13.68 0.83
C LEU A 317 9.82 13.18 2.20
N GLY A 318 9.89 11.86 2.40
CA GLY A 318 10.22 11.24 3.69
C GLY A 318 9.16 11.46 4.77
N LEU A 319 7.96 11.87 4.37
CA LEU A 319 6.83 12.11 5.26
C LEU A 319 5.96 10.85 5.35
N PRO A 320 5.85 10.23 6.53
CA PRO A 320 5.01 9.06 6.70
C PRO A 320 3.54 9.44 6.64
N VAL A 321 2.81 8.88 5.68
CA VAL A 321 1.36 8.95 5.65
C VAL A 321 0.75 7.60 6.01
N SER A 322 -0.51 7.62 6.38
CA SER A 322 -1.29 6.42 6.58
C SER A 322 -1.96 6.00 5.28
N THR A 323 -1.52 4.89 4.71
CA THR A 323 -2.15 4.28 3.54
C THR A 323 -3.62 3.97 3.79
N THR A 324 -3.97 3.61 5.04
CA THR A 324 -5.36 3.39 5.48
C THR A 324 -6.19 4.66 5.38
N HIS A 325 -5.71 5.76 5.95
CA HIS A 325 -6.42 7.03 5.92
C HIS A 325 -6.60 7.53 4.50
N VAL A 326 -5.54 7.48 3.69
CA VAL A 326 -5.57 7.94 2.31
C VAL A 326 -6.55 7.13 1.46
N SER A 327 -6.46 5.80 1.47
CA SER A 327 -7.33 4.95 0.65
C SER A 327 -8.80 5.00 1.10
N SER A 328 -9.03 4.93 2.41
CA SER A 328 -10.40 4.98 2.93
C SER A 328 -11.06 6.33 2.70
N SER A 329 -10.34 7.44 2.91
CA SER A 329 -10.88 8.78 2.66
C SER A 329 -11.12 9.05 1.18
N ALA A 330 -10.29 8.49 0.27
CA ALA A 330 -10.54 8.54 -1.16
C ALA A 330 -11.84 7.81 -1.53
N ILE A 331 -12.08 6.61 -0.99
CA ILE A 331 -13.32 5.84 -1.20
C ILE A 331 -14.54 6.58 -0.62
N ILE A 332 -14.42 7.17 0.58
CA ILE A 332 -15.48 7.94 1.21
C ILE A 332 -15.83 9.18 0.38
N GLY A 333 -14.81 9.92 -0.10
CA GLY A 333 -15.00 11.10 -0.94
C GLY A 333 -15.76 10.79 -2.24
N ILE A 334 -15.36 9.70 -2.91
CA ILE A 334 -16.06 9.23 -4.12
C ILE A 334 -17.50 8.79 -3.79
N GLY A 335 -17.69 8.06 -2.70
CA GLY A 335 -19.04 7.69 -2.25
C GLY A 335 -19.95 8.88 -2.00
N LEU A 336 -19.40 9.98 -1.43
CA LEU A 336 -20.16 11.19 -1.17
C LEU A 336 -20.60 11.92 -2.45
N LEU A 337 -19.84 11.83 -3.54
CA LEU A 337 -20.26 12.35 -4.85
C LEU A 337 -21.52 11.67 -5.40
N LYS A 338 -21.80 10.45 -4.96
CA LYS A 338 -23.04 9.71 -5.30
C LYS A 338 -24.22 10.11 -4.41
N GLY A 339 -23.94 10.84 -3.34
CA GLY A 339 -24.92 11.29 -2.35
C GLY A 339 -24.62 10.78 -0.94
N PHE A 340 -25.11 11.48 0.05
CA PHE A 340 -24.85 11.18 1.47
C PHE A 340 -25.28 9.74 1.86
N ASN A 341 -26.37 9.25 1.30
CA ASN A 341 -26.90 7.91 1.57
C ASN A 341 -26.14 6.77 0.88
N ALA A 342 -25.24 7.08 -0.06
CA ALA A 342 -24.40 6.07 -0.72
C ALA A 342 -23.23 5.61 0.18
N VAL A 343 -22.92 6.35 1.24
CA VAL A 343 -21.87 6.03 2.20
C VAL A 343 -22.48 5.42 3.45
N ARG A 344 -21.96 4.29 3.90
CA ARG A 344 -22.36 3.66 5.17
C ARG A 344 -21.65 4.32 6.35
N TRP A 345 -22.24 5.34 6.91
CA TRP A 345 -21.66 6.16 7.98
C TRP A 345 -21.34 5.39 9.26
N THR A 346 -22.05 4.31 9.55
CA THR A 346 -21.70 3.39 10.65
C THR A 346 -20.33 2.77 10.46
N THR A 347 -20.03 2.30 9.25
CA THR A 347 -18.71 1.77 8.89
C THR A 347 -17.63 2.85 8.97
N VAL A 348 -17.91 4.05 8.46
CA VAL A 348 -16.97 5.18 8.53
C VAL A 348 -16.67 5.54 9.99
N ARG A 349 -17.69 5.61 10.85
CA ARG A 349 -17.52 5.84 12.29
C ARG A 349 -16.60 4.79 12.92
N ASP A 350 -16.84 3.51 12.63
CA ASP A 350 -16.07 2.41 13.22
C ASP A 350 -14.59 2.44 12.74
N MET A 351 -14.37 2.84 11.48
CA MET A 351 -13.02 3.07 10.95
C MET A 351 -12.33 4.25 11.65
N VAL A 352 -13.00 5.39 11.81
CA VAL A 352 -12.46 6.57 12.50
C VAL A 352 -12.13 6.24 13.95
N LEU A 353 -13.01 5.52 14.64
CA LEU A 353 -12.76 5.03 16.01
C LEU A 353 -11.52 4.12 16.05
N ALA A 354 -11.38 3.18 15.09
CA ALA A 354 -10.21 2.32 15.01
C ALA A 354 -8.92 3.14 14.79
N TRP A 355 -8.97 4.21 14.00
CA TRP A 355 -7.82 5.10 13.78
C TRP A 355 -7.39 5.82 15.06
N VAL A 356 -8.35 6.36 15.80
CA VAL A 356 -8.08 7.06 17.08
C VAL A 356 -7.55 6.09 18.13
N ILE A 357 -8.15 4.90 18.25
CA ILE A 357 -7.79 3.90 19.27
C ILE A 357 -6.41 3.27 18.96
N THR A 358 -5.99 3.22 17.70
CA THR A 358 -4.73 2.56 17.30
C THR A 358 -3.50 3.11 18.03
N LEU A 359 -3.39 4.44 18.16
CA LEU A 359 -2.25 5.08 18.85
C LEU A 359 -2.16 4.67 20.33
N PRO A 360 -3.20 4.88 21.15
CA PRO A 360 -3.13 4.53 22.57
C PRO A 360 -3.06 3.01 22.78
N ALA A 361 -3.78 2.20 22.00
CA ALA A 361 -3.78 0.75 22.17
C ALA A 361 -2.38 0.15 21.90
N ALA A 362 -1.77 0.47 20.77
CA ALA A 362 -0.41 0.03 20.47
C ALA A 362 0.60 0.55 21.50
N GLY A 363 0.41 1.79 21.98
CA GLY A 363 1.21 2.37 23.04
C GLY A 363 1.10 1.63 24.39
N CYS A 364 -0.11 1.28 24.79
CA CYS A 364 -0.36 0.49 26.01
C CYS A 364 0.26 -0.91 25.92
N PHE A 365 0.09 -1.62 24.78
CA PHE A 365 0.72 -2.93 24.60
C PHE A 365 2.25 -2.83 24.63
N ALA A 366 2.84 -1.81 24.02
CA ALA A 366 4.28 -1.61 24.00
C ALA A 366 4.81 -1.21 25.40
N ALA A 367 4.13 -0.31 26.10
CA ALA A 367 4.48 0.07 27.48
C ALA A 367 4.44 -1.13 28.44
N LEU A 368 3.38 -1.94 28.36
CA LEU A 368 3.27 -3.17 29.16
C LEU A 368 4.39 -4.16 28.84
N ALA A 369 4.67 -4.39 27.54
CA ALA A 369 5.75 -5.27 27.13
C ALA A 369 7.12 -4.76 27.64
N TYR A 370 7.36 -3.44 27.63
CA TYR A 370 8.58 -2.87 28.15
C TYR A 370 8.73 -3.10 29.67
N VAL A 371 7.68 -2.84 30.44
CA VAL A 371 7.71 -3.08 31.89
C VAL A 371 8.01 -4.55 32.20
N LEU A 372 7.40 -5.48 31.47
CA LEU A 372 7.67 -6.90 31.66
C LEU A 372 9.13 -7.25 31.30
N LEU A 373 9.63 -6.79 30.14
CA LEU A 373 11.00 -7.07 29.70
C LEU A 373 12.06 -6.44 30.61
N ALA A 374 11.82 -5.23 31.14
CA ALA A 374 12.74 -4.53 32.03
C ALA A 374 12.89 -5.19 33.40
N ASN A 375 11.88 -5.97 33.86
CA ASN A 375 11.94 -6.73 35.11
C ASN A 375 12.69 -8.07 34.99
N PHE A 376 12.97 -8.53 33.75
CA PHE A 376 13.69 -9.78 33.48
C PHE A 376 15.09 -9.57 32.88
N ALA A 377 15.51 -8.32 32.62
CA ALA A 377 16.84 -7.94 32.12
C ALA A 377 17.71 -7.40 33.24
#